data_e0e2d03b469dfd3da9f5c21109802f8a
#
_entry.id   e0e2d03b469dfd3da9f5c21109802f8a
#
_cell.length_a   1.000
_cell.length_b   1.000
_cell.length_c   1.000
_cell.angle_alpha   90.00
_cell.angle_beta   90.00
_cell.angle_gamma   90.00
#
_symmetry.space_group_name_H-M   'P 1'
#
loop_
_entity.id
_entity.type
_entity.pdbx_description
1 polymer ?
#
loop_
_entity_poly.entity_id
_entity_poly.type
_entity_poly.pdbx_seq_one_letter_code
_entity_poly.pdbx_strand_id
1 'polypeptide(L)'
;MVKIFSFFLFFIISLKLYAIDTKAEQAVVIDFDTNEVLFEKNSNAKVIPASMTKITTVYVAFDRIKNTNFAISNECRVSPKAYKKGGSRTFLEIDDNVTVDDLLKGIIVQSGNDASIALAECLGGTEEDFAKLMNVYAERLGMINTNFVNSSGWPDDNH
;
A
#
# COMPACT_ATOMS: atom_id res chain seq x y z
N MET A 1 -18.63 0.27 73.75
CA MET A 1 -17.60 0.44 72.67
C MET A 1 -18.12 -0.28 71.41
N VAL A 2 -18.70 0.51 70.52
CA VAL A 2 -19.26 -0.01 69.25
C VAL A 2 -18.18 0.14 68.16
N LYS A 3 -17.73 -1.00 67.62
CA LYS A 3 -16.78 -0.99 66.47
C LYS A 3 -17.60 -0.82 65.18
N ILE A 4 -17.48 0.34 64.58
CA ILE A 4 -17.99 0.67 63.27
C ILE A 4 -17.09 -0.03 62.23
N PHE A 5 -17.59 -1.09 61.59
CA PHE A 5 -16.92 -1.74 60.49
C PHE A 5 -17.28 -0.95 59.20
N SER A 6 -16.34 -0.12 58.75
CA SER A 6 -16.51 0.66 57.52
C SER A 6 -16.29 -0.27 56.32
N PHE A 7 -17.37 -0.65 55.64
CA PHE A 7 -17.37 -1.46 54.43
C PHE A 7 -17.09 -0.51 53.25
N PHE A 8 -15.85 -0.48 52.79
CA PHE A 8 -15.46 0.27 51.60
C PHE A 8 -15.92 -0.52 50.37
N LEU A 9 -17.10 -0.17 49.84
CA LEU A 9 -17.61 -0.74 48.59
C LEU A 9 -16.79 -0.16 47.42
N PHE A 10 -15.82 -0.93 46.92
CA PHE A 10 -15.10 -0.59 45.71
C PHE A 10 -16.06 -0.73 44.53
N PHE A 11 -16.58 0.37 44.04
CA PHE A 11 -17.38 0.42 42.83
C PHE A 11 -16.42 0.23 41.65
N ILE A 12 -16.26 -0.99 41.17
CA ILE A 12 -15.53 -1.28 39.93
C ILE A 12 -16.39 -0.78 38.79
N ILE A 13 -16.15 0.45 38.35
CA ILE A 13 -16.70 0.97 37.10
C ILE A 13 -16.03 0.16 35.98
N SER A 14 -16.75 -0.83 35.46
CA SER A 14 -16.37 -1.51 34.23
C SER A 14 -16.48 -0.51 33.09
N LEU A 15 -15.38 0.17 32.80
CA LEU A 15 -15.25 0.93 31.55
C LEU A 15 -15.41 -0.11 30.43
N LYS A 16 -16.53 -0.05 29.71
CA LYS A 16 -16.65 -0.78 28.45
C LYS A 16 -15.61 -0.18 27.52
N LEU A 17 -14.43 -0.82 27.43
CA LEU A 17 -13.52 -0.57 26.31
C LEU A 17 -14.31 -0.97 25.06
N TYR A 18 -14.68 0.00 24.25
CA TYR A 18 -15.13 -0.28 22.91
C TYR A 18 -13.93 -0.76 22.12
N ALA A 19 -13.76 -2.08 22.06
CA ALA A 19 -12.78 -2.67 21.16
C ALA A 19 -13.20 -2.31 19.73
N ILE A 20 -12.24 -1.88 18.92
CA ILE A 20 -12.47 -1.70 17.49
C ILE A 20 -12.90 -3.06 16.94
N ASP A 21 -14.13 -3.16 16.42
CA ASP A 21 -14.61 -4.36 15.75
C ASP A 21 -14.48 -4.18 14.23
N THR A 22 -13.87 -5.17 13.57
CA THR A 22 -13.70 -5.18 12.12
C THR A 22 -13.91 -6.56 11.55
N LYS A 23 -14.54 -6.62 10.37
CA LYS A 23 -14.69 -7.86 9.58
C LYS A 23 -13.39 -8.24 8.84
N ALA A 24 -12.39 -7.37 8.81
CA ALA A 24 -11.10 -7.71 8.23
C ALA A 24 -10.48 -8.91 8.98
N GLU A 25 -9.86 -9.82 8.24
CA GLU A 25 -9.15 -10.95 8.84
C GLU A 25 -7.83 -10.52 9.46
N GLN A 26 -7.17 -9.53 8.87
CA GLN A 26 -5.96 -8.90 9.36
C GLN A 26 -6.18 -7.39 9.47
N ALA A 27 -5.72 -6.80 10.56
CA ALA A 27 -5.76 -5.36 10.75
C ALA A 27 -4.69 -4.89 11.72
N VAL A 28 -4.19 -3.67 11.50
CA VAL A 28 -3.34 -2.96 12.43
C VAL A 28 -3.67 -1.47 12.37
N VAL A 29 -3.72 -0.82 13.54
CA VAL A 29 -3.86 0.63 13.68
C VAL A 29 -2.70 1.10 14.55
N ILE A 30 -1.93 2.03 14.02
CA ILE A 30 -0.73 2.56 14.69
C ILE A 30 -0.89 4.07 14.79
N ASP A 31 -0.62 4.63 15.96
CA ASP A 31 -0.51 6.06 16.13
C ASP A 31 0.73 6.56 15.38
N PHE A 32 0.53 7.54 14.51
CA PHE A 32 1.59 8.03 13.60
C PHE A 32 2.73 8.73 14.36
N ASP A 33 2.43 9.46 15.42
CA ASP A 33 3.40 10.27 16.13
C ASP A 33 4.20 9.45 17.16
N THR A 34 3.52 8.52 17.84
CA THR A 34 4.12 7.73 18.92
C THR A 34 4.60 6.35 18.49
N ASN A 35 4.16 5.86 17.31
CA ASN A 35 4.30 4.48 16.84
C ASN A 35 3.65 3.43 17.78
N GLU A 36 2.75 3.84 18.66
CA GLU A 36 2.00 2.94 19.51
C GLU A 36 0.98 2.14 18.68
N VAL A 37 0.93 0.83 18.89
CA VAL A 37 -0.09 -0.03 18.28
C VAL A 37 -1.39 0.12 19.08
N LEU A 38 -2.36 0.83 18.49
CA LEU A 38 -3.67 1.09 19.12
C LEU A 38 -4.63 -0.09 18.96
N PHE A 39 -4.47 -0.88 17.92
CA PHE A 39 -5.27 -2.07 17.64
C PHE A 39 -4.52 -3.01 16.70
N GLU A 40 -4.62 -4.30 16.96
CA GLU A 40 -4.12 -5.32 16.04
C GLU A 40 -5.02 -6.56 16.02
N LYS A 41 -5.09 -7.17 14.84
CA LYS A 41 -5.78 -8.44 14.61
C LYS A 41 -4.99 -9.22 13.56
N ASN A 42 -4.40 -10.35 13.94
CA ASN A 42 -3.58 -11.18 13.06
C ASN A 42 -2.55 -10.36 12.23
N SER A 43 -1.97 -9.32 12.82
CA SER A 43 -1.14 -8.32 12.13
C SER A 43 0.13 -8.90 11.51
N ASN A 44 0.61 -10.05 12.01
CA ASN A 44 1.78 -10.76 11.52
C ASN A 44 1.46 -11.89 10.51
N ALA A 45 0.19 -12.12 10.20
CA ALA A 45 -0.19 -13.12 9.21
C ALA A 45 0.20 -12.65 7.80
N LYS A 46 0.72 -13.57 6.98
CA LYS A 46 0.98 -13.28 5.57
C LYS A 46 -0.34 -13.00 4.85
N VAL A 47 -0.34 -11.96 4.05
CA VAL A 47 -1.49 -11.53 3.24
C VAL A 47 -1.07 -11.30 1.80
N ILE A 48 -1.98 -11.53 0.88
CA ILE A 48 -1.82 -11.10 -0.52
C ILE A 48 -2.24 -9.63 -0.55
N PRO A 49 -1.33 -8.68 -0.84
CA PRO A 49 -1.62 -7.25 -0.73
C PRO A 49 -2.60 -6.75 -1.79
N ALA A 50 -2.79 -7.49 -2.88
CA ALA A 50 -3.61 -7.06 -4.01
C ALA A 50 -3.28 -5.61 -4.41
N SER A 51 -4.28 -4.78 -4.68
CA SER A 51 -4.06 -3.38 -5.10
C SER A 51 -3.38 -2.48 -4.05
N MET A 52 -3.22 -2.92 -2.80
CA MET A 52 -2.38 -2.18 -1.84
C MET A 52 -0.91 -2.11 -2.29
N THR A 53 -0.45 -3.03 -3.11
CA THR A 53 0.86 -2.98 -3.80
C THR A 53 1.12 -1.65 -4.46
N LYS A 54 0.09 -1.01 -5.02
CA LYS A 54 0.20 0.28 -5.71
C LYS A 54 0.65 1.43 -4.80
N ILE A 55 0.50 1.29 -3.48
CA ILE A 55 1.07 2.25 -2.51
C ILE A 55 2.59 2.28 -2.67
N THR A 56 3.24 1.12 -2.75
CA THR A 56 4.68 1.03 -2.97
C THR A 56 5.07 1.50 -4.37
N THR A 57 4.28 1.16 -5.40
CA THR A 57 4.51 1.66 -6.77
C THR A 57 4.54 3.19 -6.81
N VAL A 58 3.55 3.84 -6.21
CA VAL A 58 3.46 5.30 -6.12
C VAL A 58 4.57 5.89 -5.26
N TYR A 59 4.91 5.25 -4.14
CA TYR A 59 6.02 5.66 -3.29
C TYR A 59 7.36 5.69 -4.05
N VAL A 60 7.67 4.61 -4.78
CA VAL A 60 8.89 4.54 -5.62
C VAL A 60 8.88 5.63 -6.69
N ALA A 61 7.73 5.88 -7.34
CA ALA A 61 7.61 6.93 -8.34
C ALA A 61 7.89 8.33 -7.75
N PHE A 62 7.31 8.67 -6.60
CA PHE A 62 7.58 9.94 -5.93
C PHE A 62 9.02 10.08 -5.46
N ASP A 63 9.64 9.01 -4.98
CA ASP A 63 11.05 9.04 -4.61
C ASP A 63 11.93 9.29 -5.84
N ARG A 64 11.64 8.66 -6.99
CA ARG A 64 12.34 8.90 -8.26
C ARG A 64 12.17 10.33 -8.73
N ILE A 65 10.96 10.89 -8.68
CA ILE A 65 10.69 12.29 -9.03
C ILE A 65 11.49 13.24 -8.13
N LYS A 66 11.54 12.95 -6.82
CA LYS A 66 12.23 13.81 -5.85
C LYS A 66 13.75 13.78 -5.99
N ASN A 67 14.32 12.59 -6.29
CA ASN A 67 15.76 12.34 -6.16
C ASN A 67 16.49 12.15 -7.50
N THR A 68 15.79 12.31 -8.64
CA THR A 68 16.39 12.22 -9.97
C THR A 68 15.90 13.35 -10.88
N ASN A 69 16.34 13.36 -12.13
CA ASN A 69 15.84 14.30 -13.15
C ASN A 69 14.50 13.85 -13.77
N PHE A 70 13.84 12.85 -13.18
CA PHE A 70 12.55 12.38 -13.65
C PHE A 70 11.45 13.31 -13.13
N ALA A 71 10.71 13.93 -14.04
CA ALA A 71 9.70 14.92 -13.69
C ALA A 71 8.28 14.36 -13.81
N ILE A 72 7.36 14.92 -13.05
CA ILE A 72 5.93 14.58 -13.12
C ILE A 72 5.32 14.85 -14.50
N SER A 73 5.94 15.78 -15.27
CA SER A 73 5.56 16.11 -16.64
C SER A 73 6.19 15.20 -17.71
N ASN A 74 7.07 14.28 -17.33
CA ASN A 74 7.62 13.32 -18.29
C ASN A 74 6.49 12.46 -18.86
N GLU A 75 6.63 12.09 -20.13
CA GLU A 75 5.68 11.22 -20.83
C GLU A 75 6.20 9.78 -20.82
N CYS A 76 5.28 8.86 -20.62
CA CYS A 76 5.50 7.42 -20.63
C CYS A 76 4.66 6.80 -21.75
N ARG A 77 5.29 5.99 -22.60
CA ARG A 77 4.58 5.28 -23.67
C ARG A 77 3.83 4.10 -23.11
N VAL A 78 2.59 3.94 -23.55
CA VAL A 78 1.74 2.81 -23.19
C VAL A 78 2.09 1.58 -24.03
N SER A 79 2.59 0.54 -23.36
CA SER A 79 2.92 -0.72 -23.99
C SER A 79 1.70 -1.61 -24.29
N PRO A 80 1.81 -2.59 -25.20
CA PRO A 80 0.79 -3.60 -25.36
C PRO A 80 0.51 -4.42 -24.08
N LYS A 81 1.49 -4.57 -23.18
CA LYS A 81 1.33 -5.25 -21.88
C LYS A 81 0.42 -4.42 -20.97
N ALA A 82 0.69 -3.12 -20.83
CA ALA A 82 -0.13 -2.22 -20.07
C ALA A 82 -1.57 -2.15 -20.61
N TYR A 83 -1.72 -1.93 -21.92
CA TYR A 83 -3.02 -1.85 -22.58
C TYR A 83 -3.89 -3.11 -22.35
N LYS A 84 -3.32 -4.32 -22.47
CA LYS A 84 -4.05 -5.59 -22.36
C LYS A 84 -4.39 -5.97 -20.91
N LYS A 85 -3.84 -5.25 -19.92
CA LYS A 85 -4.05 -5.63 -18.53
C LYS A 85 -5.50 -5.45 -18.12
N GLY A 86 -6.06 -6.50 -17.56
CA GLY A 86 -7.44 -6.51 -17.08
C GLY A 86 -7.61 -5.94 -15.66
N GLY A 87 -8.82 -6.09 -15.13
CA GLY A 87 -9.20 -5.56 -13.81
C GLY A 87 -9.50 -4.06 -13.87
N SER A 88 -9.21 -3.33 -12.80
CA SER A 88 -9.40 -1.87 -12.77
C SER A 88 -8.44 -1.19 -13.75
N ARG A 89 -8.96 -0.26 -14.57
CA ARG A 89 -8.22 0.36 -15.67
C ARG A 89 -8.49 1.85 -15.75
N THR A 90 -7.49 2.57 -16.25
CA THR A 90 -7.60 3.98 -16.66
C THR A 90 -7.99 4.11 -18.14
N PHE A 91 -8.05 2.98 -18.85
CA PHE A 91 -8.37 2.89 -20.27
C PHE A 91 -7.36 3.61 -21.18
N LEU A 92 -6.08 3.38 -20.89
CA LEU A 92 -4.99 3.86 -21.74
C LEU A 92 -5.01 3.14 -23.10
N GLU A 93 -4.67 3.88 -24.17
CA GLU A 93 -4.58 3.32 -25.52
C GLU A 93 -3.12 2.93 -25.87
N ILE A 94 -2.97 1.93 -26.77
CA ILE A 94 -1.64 1.49 -27.21
C ILE A 94 -0.91 2.66 -27.88
N ASP A 95 0.38 2.79 -27.56
CA ASP A 95 1.30 3.79 -28.12
C ASP A 95 1.00 5.25 -27.70
N ASP A 96 -0.01 5.50 -26.87
CA ASP A 96 -0.18 6.81 -26.29
C ASP A 96 1.02 7.19 -25.44
N ASN A 97 1.31 8.49 -25.42
CA ASN A 97 2.23 9.10 -24.48
C ASN A 97 1.42 9.78 -23.37
N VAL A 98 1.52 9.26 -22.17
CA VAL A 98 0.74 9.70 -21.01
C VAL A 98 1.69 10.29 -19.98
N THR A 99 1.35 11.44 -19.40
CA THR A 99 2.19 12.05 -18.38
C THR A 99 2.28 11.21 -17.12
N VAL A 100 3.39 11.29 -16.42
CA VAL A 100 3.56 10.66 -15.10
C VAL A 100 2.47 11.12 -14.13
N ASP A 101 2.07 12.39 -14.21
CA ASP A 101 0.98 12.96 -13.40
C ASP A 101 -0.35 12.24 -13.65
N ASP A 102 -0.71 12.02 -14.92
CA ASP A 102 -1.95 11.34 -15.28
C ASP A 102 -1.91 9.85 -14.92
N LEU A 103 -0.74 9.20 -15.08
CA LEU A 103 -0.56 7.82 -14.64
C LEU A 103 -0.71 7.69 -13.11
N LEU A 104 -0.09 8.59 -12.34
CA LEU A 104 -0.23 8.62 -10.88
C LEU A 104 -1.69 8.84 -10.46
N LYS A 105 -2.40 9.77 -11.10
CA LYS A 105 -3.85 9.97 -10.87
C LYS A 105 -4.65 8.72 -11.20
N GLY A 106 -4.36 8.06 -12.31
CA GLY A 106 -5.00 6.80 -12.71
C GLY A 106 -4.78 5.68 -11.70
N ILE A 107 -3.58 5.59 -11.12
CA ILE A 107 -3.26 4.61 -10.08
C ILE A 107 -3.97 4.94 -8.77
N ILE A 108 -3.88 6.19 -8.31
CA ILE A 108 -4.36 6.60 -6.98
C ILE A 108 -5.89 6.64 -6.93
N VAL A 109 -6.54 7.19 -7.95
CA VAL A 109 -7.99 7.40 -7.96
C VAL A 109 -8.73 6.15 -8.45
N GLN A 110 -8.27 5.58 -9.57
CA GLN A 110 -8.97 4.48 -10.26
C GLN A 110 -8.38 3.11 -9.92
N SER A 111 -7.24 3.06 -9.22
CA SER A 111 -6.49 1.82 -9.02
C SER A 111 -6.13 1.12 -10.34
N GLY A 112 -5.82 1.88 -11.39
CA GLY A 112 -5.57 1.41 -12.74
C GLY A 112 -4.38 0.46 -12.82
N ASN A 113 -4.61 -0.77 -13.29
CA ASN A 113 -3.56 -1.75 -13.50
C ASN A 113 -2.71 -1.41 -14.73
N ASP A 114 -3.35 -0.91 -15.79
CA ASP A 114 -2.72 -0.39 -17.00
C ASP A 114 -1.78 0.79 -16.69
N ALA A 115 -2.25 1.75 -15.92
CA ALA A 115 -1.44 2.88 -15.48
C ALA A 115 -0.25 2.45 -14.59
N SER A 116 -0.45 1.43 -13.71
CA SER A 116 0.63 0.89 -12.88
C SER A 116 1.74 0.27 -13.72
N ILE A 117 1.37 -0.52 -14.74
CA ILE A 117 2.36 -1.14 -15.64
C ILE A 117 3.06 -0.09 -16.49
N ALA A 118 2.32 0.85 -17.09
CA ALA A 118 2.91 1.90 -17.90
C ALA A 118 3.92 2.75 -17.09
N LEU A 119 3.57 3.12 -15.86
CA LEU A 119 4.48 3.84 -14.95
C LEU A 119 5.70 2.99 -14.57
N ALA A 120 5.49 1.71 -14.27
CA ALA A 120 6.57 0.79 -13.90
C ALA A 120 7.57 0.61 -15.04
N GLU A 121 7.09 0.41 -16.27
CA GLU A 121 7.94 0.31 -17.46
C GLU A 121 8.70 1.60 -17.74
N CYS A 122 8.05 2.73 -17.55
CA CYS A 122 8.67 4.06 -17.72
C CYS A 122 9.82 4.30 -16.73
N LEU A 123 9.66 3.87 -15.48
CA LEU A 123 10.64 4.08 -14.40
C LEU A 123 11.71 3.01 -14.33
N GLY A 124 11.38 1.76 -14.67
CA GLY A 124 12.22 0.58 -14.51
C GLY A 124 12.73 0.00 -15.84
N GLY A 125 12.21 0.46 -16.99
CA GLY A 125 12.45 -0.15 -18.30
C GLY A 125 11.52 -1.34 -18.57
N THR A 126 11.35 -2.24 -17.58
CA THR A 126 10.34 -3.31 -17.59
C THR A 126 9.59 -3.32 -16.27
N GLU A 127 8.38 -3.91 -16.25
CA GLU A 127 7.63 -4.08 -14.99
C GLU A 127 8.39 -5.00 -14.04
N GLU A 128 9.07 -6.03 -14.55
CA GLU A 128 9.86 -6.99 -13.79
C GLU A 128 11.07 -6.30 -13.09
N ASP A 129 11.75 -5.41 -13.78
CA ASP A 129 12.87 -4.66 -13.18
C ASP A 129 12.36 -3.60 -12.19
N PHE A 130 11.20 -3.03 -12.46
CA PHE A 130 10.54 -2.16 -11.50
C PHE A 130 10.12 -2.92 -10.23
N ALA A 131 9.62 -4.15 -10.34
CA ALA A 131 9.30 -5.00 -9.18
C ALA A 131 10.54 -5.30 -8.34
N LYS A 132 11.71 -5.56 -8.97
CA LYS A 132 12.98 -5.69 -8.26
C LYS A 132 13.33 -4.39 -7.51
N LEU A 133 13.11 -3.24 -8.16
CA LEU A 133 13.30 -1.95 -7.50
C LEU A 133 12.35 -1.79 -6.31
N MET A 134 11.07 -2.16 -6.43
CA MET A 134 10.12 -2.15 -5.31
C MET A 134 10.62 -2.98 -4.12
N ASN A 135 11.23 -4.14 -4.37
CA ASN A 135 11.81 -4.98 -3.30
C ASN A 135 13.01 -4.31 -2.62
N VAL A 136 13.84 -3.57 -3.35
CA VAL A 136 14.90 -2.75 -2.74
C VAL A 136 14.32 -1.68 -1.80
N TYR A 137 13.21 -1.05 -2.20
CA TYR A 137 12.52 -0.10 -1.32
C TYR A 137 11.85 -0.78 -0.13
N ALA A 138 11.25 -1.95 -0.34
CA ALA A 138 10.69 -2.75 0.76
C ALA A 138 11.74 -3.04 1.83
N GLU A 139 12.93 -3.49 1.44
CA GLU A 139 14.03 -3.74 2.36
C GLU A 139 14.45 -2.46 3.12
N ARG A 140 14.63 -1.34 2.40
CA ARG A 140 14.96 -0.03 3.01
C ARG A 140 13.92 0.46 4.02
N LEU A 141 12.66 0.12 3.79
CA LEU A 141 11.54 0.47 4.68
C LEU A 141 11.34 -0.55 5.82
N GLY A 142 12.20 -1.58 5.91
CA GLY A 142 12.08 -2.62 6.94
C GLY A 142 10.98 -3.65 6.68
N MET A 143 10.44 -3.73 5.47
CA MET A 143 9.39 -4.68 5.07
C MET A 143 10.02 -6.04 4.71
N ILE A 144 10.70 -6.66 5.67
CA ILE A 144 11.54 -7.85 5.49
C ILE A 144 10.81 -9.12 5.05
N ASN A 145 9.49 -9.16 5.22
CA ASN A 145 8.63 -10.29 4.84
C ASN A 145 7.77 -9.99 3.59
N THR A 146 8.14 -8.97 2.84
CA THR A 146 7.42 -8.53 1.64
C THR A 146 8.19 -8.91 0.38
N ASN A 147 7.48 -9.39 -0.65
CA ASN A 147 8.04 -9.63 -1.96
C ASN A 147 7.08 -9.15 -3.04
N PHE A 148 7.54 -8.25 -3.90
CA PHE A 148 6.80 -7.74 -5.03
C PHE A 148 7.28 -8.42 -6.32
N VAL A 149 6.36 -8.94 -7.13
CA VAL A 149 6.66 -9.52 -8.45
C VAL A 149 6.03 -8.73 -9.60
N ASN A 150 5.15 -7.79 -9.28
CA ASN A 150 4.55 -6.87 -10.25
C ASN A 150 4.19 -5.54 -9.60
N SER A 151 3.83 -4.54 -10.42
CA SER A 151 3.55 -3.17 -10.00
C SER A 151 2.11 -2.93 -9.52
N SER A 152 1.20 -3.86 -9.79
CA SER A 152 -0.24 -3.62 -9.63
C SER A 152 -0.89 -4.42 -8.50
N GLY A 153 -0.17 -5.41 -7.95
CA GLY A 153 -0.73 -6.40 -7.02
C GLY A 153 -1.61 -7.43 -7.73
N TRP A 154 -1.36 -7.66 -9.03
CA TRP A 154 -2.02 -8.74 -9.75
C TRP A 154 -1.67 -10.08 -9.12
N PRO A 155 -2.64 -11.01 -8.98
CA PRO A 155 -2.40 -12.27 -8.31
C PRO A 155 -1.20 -13.04 -8.86
N ASP A 156 -0.31 -13.43 -7.93
CA ASP A 156 0.85 -14.27 -8.15
C ASP A 156 1.21 -14.94 -6.82
N ASP A 157 1.58 -16.21 -6.86
CA ASP A 157 1.87 -17.00 -5.66
C ASP A 157 3.12 -16.52 -4.91
N ASN A 158 3.97 -15.75 -5.58
CA ASN A 158 5.21 -15.19 -5.03
C ASN A 158 5.08 -13.71 -4.66
N HIS A 159 3.88 -13.14 -4.74
CA HIS A 159 3.66 -11.72 -4.47
C HIS A 159 3.31 -11.45 -3.01
#